data_e901e7e18f4284fb9d7114ebc5c56e94
#
_entry.id   e901e7e18f4284fb9d7114ebc5c56e94
#
_cell.length_a   1.000
_cell.length_b   1.000
_cell.length_c   1.000
_cell.angle_alpha   90.00
_cell.angle_beta   90.00
_cell.angle_gamma   90.00
#
_symmetry.space_group_name_H-M   'P 1'
#
loop_
_entity.id
_entity.type
_entity.pdbx_description
1 polymer ?
#
loop_
_entity_poly.entity_id
_entity_poly.type
_entity_poly.pdbx_seq_one_letter_code
_entity_poly.pdbx_strand_id
1 'polypeptide(L)'
;VLKRMRRVLRRLGYVSEDGVVTQKGRCACELAGADELVATELIFNGTFKALPLHMLVATVSCLVWKEKTGGKGGKDVNGNKQGMNVSEDVFSAHSNVKDAARKVFKQQLECKLKVDVEDSIERLRWDLMEVMLAWCKGNTFSEIMKMTEAFEGSIVRAIRRIEELMRQL
;
A
#
# COMPACT_ATOMS: atom_id res chain seq x y z
N VAL A 1 -9.85 24.19 -2.28
CA VAL A 1 -9.44 22.80 -1.98
C VAL A 1 -10.66 21.88 -2.01
N LEU A 2 -11.68 22.08 -1.16
CA LEU A 2 -12.85 21.20 -1.00
C LEU A 2 -13.58 20.87 -2.32
N LYS A 3 -13.83 21.87 -3.18
CA LYS A 3 -14.46 21.65 -4.51
C LYS A 3 -13.63 20.72 -5.41
N ARG A 4 -12.29 20.78 -5.32
CA ARG A 4 -11.39 19.92 -6.08
C ARG A 4 -11.39 18.48 -5.53
N MET A 5 -11.34 18.30 -4.21
CA MET A 5 -11.46 16.99 -3.57
C MET A 5 -12.79 16.31 -3.93
N ARG A 6 -13.92 17.03 -3.85
CA ARG A 6 -15.22 16.49 -4.24
C ARG A 6 -15.27 16.06 -5.72
N ARG A 7 -14.56 16.76 -6.60
CA ARG A 7 -14.44 16.38 -8.03
C ARG A 7 -13.66 15.08 -8.20
N VAL A 8 -12.56 14.88 -7.43
CA VAL A 8 -11.81 13.61 -7.42
C VAL A 8 -12.72 12.46 -7.00
N LEU A 9 -13.44 12.61 -5.88
CA LEU A 9 -14.34 11.57 -5.35
C LEU A 9 -15.43 11.20 -6.34
N ARG A 10 -16.00 12.19 -7.07
CA ARG A 10 -16.96 11.90 -8.13
C ARG A 10 -16.33 11.15 -9.30
N ARG A 11 -15.18 11.57 -9.79
CA ARG A 11 -14.48 10.92 -10.91
C ARG A 11 -14.06 9.48 -10.61
N LEU A 12 -13.68 9.21 -9.37
CA LEU A 12 -13.32 7.87 -8.91
C LEU A 12 -14.56 7.02 -8.49
N GLY A 13 -15.78 7.60 -8.53
CA GLY A 13 -17.00 6.88 -8.22
C GLY A 13 -17.29 6.68 -6.74
N TYR A 14 -16.67 7.45 -5.85
CA TYR A 14 -16.96 7.45 -4.40
C TYR A 14 -18.22 8.22 -4.04
N VAL A 15 -18.56 9.21 -4.86
CA VAL A 15 -19.76 10.04 -4.73
C VAL A 15 -20.42 10.12 -6.10
N SER A 16 -21.75 9.97 -6.15
CA SER A 16 -22.56 10.11 -7.37
C SER A 16 -22.59 11.56 -7.85
N GLU A 17 -23.13 11.78 -9.05
CA GLU A 17 -23.31 13.13 -9.59
C GLU A 17 -24.23 13.98 -8.70
N ASP A 18 -25.26 13.36 -8.11
CA ASP A 18 -26.19 14.00 -7.17
C ASP A 18 -25.59 14.30 -5.81
N GLY A 19 -24.36 13.86 -5.56
CA GLY A 19 -23.64 14.09 -4.30
C GLY A 19 -23.88 13.04 -3.22
N VAL A 20 -24.49 11.91 -3.56
CA VAL A 20 -24.73 10.79 -2.63
C VAL A 20 -23.47 9.92 -2.55
N VAL A 21 -23.10 9.50 -1.34
CA VAL A 21 -21.99 8.59 -1.11
C VAL A 21 -22.35 7.19 -1.61
N THR A 22 -21.52 6.65 -2.50
CA THR A 22 -21.71 5.31 -3.08
C THR A 22 -21.27 4.21 -2.10
N GLN A 23 -21.51 2.94 -2.44
CA GLN A 23 -20.98 1.81 -1.67
C GLN A 23 -19.44 1.86 -1.57
N LYS A 24 -18.78 2.21 -2.67
CA LYS A 24 -17.32 2.42 -2.72
C LYS A 24 -16.89 3.54 -1.77
N GLY A 25 -17.64 4.63 -1.74
CA GLY A 25 -17.40 5.74 -0.82
C GLY A 25 -17.58 5.35 0.65
N ARG A 26 -18.58 4.54 0.97
CA ARG A 26 -18.77 4.01 2.34
C ARG A 26 -17.61 3.11 2.77
N CYS A 27 -17.17 2.21 1.89
CA CYS A 27 -16.00 1.38 2.14
C CYS A 27 -14.76 2.23 2.46
N ALA A 28 -14.50 3.28 1.68
CA ALA A 28 -13.37 4.18 1.95
C ALA A 28 -13.45 4.91 3.30
N CYS A 29 -14.65 5.20 3.80
CA CYS A 29 -14.84 5.83 5.11
C CYS A 29 -14.53 4.89 6.28
N GLU A 30 -14.62 3.58 6.10
CA GLU A 30 -14.32 2.57 7.14
C GLU A 30 -12.83 2.27 7.23
N LEU A 31 -12.06 2.57 6.18
CA LEU A 31 -10.62 2.30 6.14
C LEU A 31 -9.84 3.38 6.87
N ALA A 32 -8.97 2.96 7.79
CA ALA A 32 -8.07 3.84 8.53
C ALA A 32 -6.63 3.27 8.54
N GLY A 33 -5.64 4.15 8.66
CA GLY A 33 -4.24 3.72 8.79
C GLY A 33 -3.46 3.56 7.48
N ALA A 34 -4.13 3.62 6.31
CA ALA A 34 -3.53 3.60 4.98
C ALA A 34 -4.07 4.77 4.12
N ASP A 35 -3.67 4.84 2.84
CA ASP A 35 -4.36 5.70 1.88
C ASP A 35 -5.70 5.04 1.52
N GLU A 36 -6.79 5.64 1.97
CA GLU A 36 -8.14 5.09 1.88
C GLU A 36 -8.58 4.89 0.42
N LEU A 37 -8.17 5.80 -0.47
CA LEU A 37 -8.52 5.73 -1.88
C LEU A 37 -7.77 4.60 -2.58
N VAL A 38 -6.46 4.47 -2.32
CA VAL A 38 -5.64 3.40 -2.91
C VAL A 38 -6.11 2.03 -2.41
N ALA A 39 -6.33 1.88 -1.09
CA ALA A 39 -6.80 0.62 -0.51
C ALA A 39 -8.18 0.23 -1.08
N THR A 40 -9.11 1.18 -1.19
CA THR A 40 -10.44 0.93 -1.78
C THR A 40 -10.35 0.55 -3.26
N GLU A 41 -9.47 1.18 -4.05
CA GLU A 41 -9.26 0.76 -5.45
C GLU A 41 -8.79 -0.70 -5.53
N LEU A 42 -7.89 -1.14 -4.64
CA LEU A 42 -7.40 -2.52 -4.59
C LEU A 42 -8.49 -3.53 -4.20
N ILE A 43 -9.44 -3.13 -3.35
CA ILE A 43 -10.61 -3.94 -3.00
C ILE A 43 -11.51 -4.09 -4.24
N PHE A 44 -11.90 -2.97 -4.83
CA PHE A 44 -12.92 -2.93 -5.89
C PHE A 44 -12.42 -3.43 -7.24
N ASN A 45 -11.11 -3.38 -7.52
CA ASN A 45 -10.53 -4.00 -8.72
C ASN A 45 -10.27 -5.50 -8.56
N GLY A 46 -10.54 -6.08 -7.38
CA GLY A 46 -10.39 -7.50 -7.11
C GLY A 46 -8.96 -7.96 -6.80
N THR A 47 -7.98 -7.05 -6.70
CA THR A 47 -6.58 -7.41 -6.41
C THR A 47 -6.47 -8.20 -5.10
N PHE A 48 -7.10 -7.74 -4.03
CA PHE A 48 -7.03 -8.41 -2.74
C PHE A 48 -7.72 -9.78 -2.74
N LYS A 49 -8.82 -9.93 -3.48
CA LYS A 49 -9.54 -11.20 -3.60
C LYS A 49 -8.73 -12.28 -4.34
N ALA A 50 -7.88 -11.87 -5.25
CA ALA A 50 -7.06 -12.78 -6.05
C ALA A 50 -5.81 -13.30 -5.31
N LEU A 51 -5.42 -12.66 -4.19
CA LEU A 51 -4.21 -13.00 -3.46
C LEU A 51 -4.47 -14.05 -2.37
N PRO A 52 -3.56 -15.03 -2.19
CA PRO A 52 -3.59 -15.88 -1.01
C PRO A 52 -3.28 -15.05 0.26
N LEU A 53 -3.74 -15.51 1.43
CA LEU A 53 -3.71 -14.72 2.68
C LEU A 53 -2.33 -14.15 3.02
N HIS A 54 -1.28 -14.95 2.92
CA HIS A 54 0.09 -14.49 3.20
C HIS A 54 0.57 -13.39 2.24
N MET A 55 0.17 -13.47 0.97
CA MET A 55 0.45 -12.42 -0.01
C MET A 55 -0.40 -11.17 0.21
N LEU A 56 -1.64 -11.33 0.67
CA LEU A 56 -2.50 -10.22 1.04
C LEU A 56 -1.88 -9.43 2.21
N VAL A 57 -1.41 -10.11 3.26
CA VAL A 57 -0.71 -9.47 4.39
C VAL A 57 0.54 -8.74 3.92
N ALA A 58 1.35 -9.37 3.06
CA ALA A 58 2.53 -8.73 2.48
C ALA A 58 2.16 -7.48 1.65
N THR A 59 1.10 -7.54 0.85
CA THR A 59 0.63 -6.40 0.05
C THR A 59 0.10 -5.26 0.92
N VAL A 60 -0.66 -5.58 1.96
CA VAL A 60 -1.17 -4.59 2.93
C VAL A 60 -0.02 -3.90 3.66
N SER A 61 1.10 -4.60 3.92
CA SER A 61 2.27 -3.99 4.56
C SER A 61 2.84 -2.82 3.74
N CYS A 62 2.77 -2.88 2.41
CA CYS A 62 3.19 -1.82 1.52
C CYS A 62 2.37 -0.53 1.71
N LEU A 63 1.09 -0.64 2.09
CA LEU A 63 0.20 0.51 2.31
C LEU A 63 0.43 1.20 3.66
N VAL A 64 0.87 0.46 4.67
CA VAL A 64 1.05 0.98 6.04
C VAL A 64 2.48 1.39 6.35
N TRP A 65 3.46 0.86 5.61
CA TRP A 65 4.88 1.12 5.85
C TRP A 65 5.32 2.45 5.25
N LYS A 66 5.81 3.36 6.10
CA LYS A 66 6.23 4.72 5.69
C LYS A 66 7.70 5.01 6.02
N GLU A 67 8.38 4.13 6.75
CA GLU A 67 9.77 4.35 7.16
C GLU A 67 10.73 4.02 6.02
N LYS A 68 11.75 4.88 5.83
CA LYS A 68 12.86 4.58 4.92
C LYS A 68 13.82 3.66 5.68
N THR A 69 13.75 2.38 5.44
CA THR A 69 14.78 1.45 5.89
C THR A 69 15.92 1.47 4.88
N GLY A 70 17.13 1.68 5.36
CA GLY A 70 18.35 1.48 4.58
C GLY A 70 18.60 0.00 4.33
N GLY A 71 17.54 -0.75 3.99
CA GLY A 71 17.60 -2.19 3.91
C GLY A 71 18.56 -2.70 2.85
N LYS A 72 19.12 -3.91 3.08
CA LYS A 72 19.93 -4.68 2.12
C LYS A 72 19.24 -4.92 0.76
N GLY A 73 18.06 -4.37 0.55
CA GLY A 73 17.27 -4.34 -0.66
C GLY A 73 17.10 -2.95 -1.28
N GLY A 74 17.88 -1.95 -0.84
CA GLY A 74 17.93 -0.65 -1.48
C GLY A 74 18.46 -0.72 -2.91
N LYS A 75 17.97 0.15 -3.79
CA LYS A 75 18.58 0.36 -5.11
C LYS A 75 20.02 0.76 -4.92
N ASP A 76 20.95 0.15 -5.67
CA ASP A 76 22.25 0.72 -5.91
C ASP A 76 22.13 2.08 -6.64
N VAL A 77 23.23 2.81 -6.75
CA VAL A 77 23.30 4.13 -7.42
C VAL A 77 22.82 4.07 -8.87
N ASN A 78 22.71 2.87 -9.46
CA ASN A 78 22.29 2.57 -10.83
C ASN A 78 20.85 2.04 -10.93
N GLY A 79 20.10 2.01 -9.81
CA GLY A 79 18.71 1.54 -9.81
C GLY A 79 18.54 0.02 -9.80
N ASN A 80 19.63 -0.75 -9.70
CA ASN A 80 19.60 -2.20 -9.62
C ASN A 80 19.31 -2.68 -8.19
N LYS A 81 18.47 -3.70 -8.08
CA LYS A 81 18.14 -4.35 -6.80
C LYS A 81 19.36 -5.12 -6.29
N GLN A 82 20.08 -4.57 -5.30
CA GLN A 82 21.14 -5.31 -4.63
C GLN A 82 20.57 -6.04 -3.41
N GLY A 83 20.68 -7.36 -3.41
CA GLY A 83 20.77 -8.17 -2.21
C GLY A 83 19.53 -8.94 -1.73
N MET A 84 18.33 -8.79 -2.30
CA MET A 84 17.21 -9.68 -2.01
C MET A 84 16.71 -10.30 -3.32
N ASN A 85 16.64 -11.63 -3.39
CA ASN A 85 15.79 -12.32 -4.37
C ASN A 85 14.34 -12.02 -4.01
N VAL A 86 13.82 -10.90 -4.51
CA VAL A 86 12.40 -10.58 -4.39
C VAL A 86 11.63 -11.61 -5.21
N SER A 87 10.71 -12.33 -4.58
CA SER A 87 9.88 -13.29 -5.29
C SER A 87 9.08 -12.57 -6.39
N GLU A 88 8.91 -13.24 -7.52
CA GLU A 88 8.15 -12.68 -8.66
C GLU A 88 6.74 -12.29 -8.25
N ASP A 89 6.15 -13.06 -7.33
CA ASP A 89 4.82 -12.79 -6.76
C ASP A 89 4.76 -11.47 -6.00
N VAL A 90 5.78 -11.19 -5.17
CA VAL A 90 5.87 -9.92 -4.42
C VAL A 90 6.06 -8.74 -5.37
N PHE A 91 6.89 -8.91 -6.40
CA PHE A 91 7.08 -7.88 -7.41
C PHE A 91 5.78 -7.58 -8.17
N SER A 92 5.06 -8.61 -8.57
CA SER A 92 3.77 -8.48 -9.25
C SER A 92 2.72 -7.81 -8.37
N ALA A 93 2.60 -8.24 -7.10
CA ALA A 93 1.67 -7.63 -6.14
C ALA A 93 1.99 -6.15 -5.90
N HIS A 94 3.27 -5.80 -5.73
CA HIS A 94 3.70 -4.42 -5.56
C HIS A 94 3.43 -3.56 -6.81
N SER A 95 3.62 -4.12 -8.01
CA SER A 95 3.28 -3.44 -9.27
C SER A 95 1.79 -3.10 -9.34
N ASN A 96 0.92 -4.04 -8.97
CA ASN A 96 -0.53 -3.82 -8.92
C ASN A 96 -0.93 -2.69 -7.95
N VAL A 97 -0.26 -2.62 -6.78
CA VAL A 97 -0.47 -1.53 -5.82
C VAL A 97 -0.06 -0.19 -6.44
N LYS A 98 1.10 -0.13 -7.08
CA LYS A 98 1.58 1.09 -7.75
C LYS A 98 0.65 1.55 -8.86
N ASP A 99 0.08 0.63 -9.63
CA ASP A 99 -0.84 0.97 -10.73
C ASP A 99 -2.17 1.51 -10.21
N ALA A 100 -2.71 0.93 -9.13
CA ALA A 100 -3.89 1.46 -8.46
C ALA A 100 -3.62 2.87 -7.88
N ALA A 101 -2.49 3.04 -7.20
CA ALA A 101 -2.07 4.32 -6.65
C ALA A 101 -1.86 5.39 -7.74
N ARG A 102 -1.21 5.03 -8.84
CA ARG A 102 -0.99 5.91 -9.99
C ARG A 102 -2.31 6.42 -10.57
N LYS A 103 -3.32 5.57 -10.66
CA LYS A 103 -4.66 5.94 -11.11
C LYS A 103 -5.29 6.98 -10.17
N VAL A 104 -5.21 6.77 -8.85
CA VAL A 104 -5.74 7.70 -7.84
C VAL A 104 -5.02 9.04 -7.89
N PHE A 105 -3.68 9.03 -7.81
CA PHE A 105 -2.89 10.26 -7.76
C PHE A 105 -2.95 11.07 -9.05
N LYS A 106 -3.04 10.43 -10.22
CA LYS A 106 -3.28 11.12 -11.49
C LYS A 106 -4.63 11.83 -11.49
N GLN A 107 -5.69 11.22 -10.98
CA GLN A 107 -7.00 11.87 -10.88
C GLN A 107 -6.97 13.08 -9.92
N GLN A 108 -6.21 12.98 -8.83
CA GLN A 108 -6.00 14.11 -7.92
C GLN A 108 -5.27 15.27 -8.63
N LEU A 109 -4.21 14.97 -9.39
CA LEU A 109 -3.46 15.96 -10.16
C LEU A 109 -4.33 16.63 -11.24
N GLU A 110 -5.10 15.87 -12.01
CA GLU A 110 -6.03 16.37 -13.02
C GLU A 110 -7.10 17.30 -12.42
N CYS A 111 -7.49 17.04 -11.18
CA CYS A 111 -8.41 17.90 -10.42
C CYS A 111 -7.69 19.10 -9.79
N LYS A 112 -6.45 19.36 -10.15
CA LYS A 112 -5.61 20.49 -9.66
C LYS A 112 -5.36 20.45 -8.14
N LEU A 113 -5.30 19.26 -7.55
CA LEU A 113 -4.72 19.07 -6.23
C LEU A 113 -3.20 19.08 -6.34
N LYS A 114 -2.54 19.63 -5.33
CA LYS A 114 -1.06 19.64 -5.26
C LYS A 114 -0.60 18.27 -4.77
N VAL A 115 -0.39 17.36 -5.70
CA VAL A 115 0.11 16.00 -5.44
C VAL A 115 1.30 15.76 -6.35
N ASP A 116 2.41 15.35 -5.79
CA ASP A 116 3.51 14.77 -6.55
C ASP A 116 3.23 13.28 -6.70
N VAL A 117 2.92 12.87 -7.92
CA VAL A 117 2.51 11.50 -8.23
C VAL A 117 3.65 10.52 -8.00
N GLU A 118 4.85 10.86 -8.46
CA GLU A 118 6.01 9.96 -8.35
C GLU A 118 6.47 9.83 -6.90
N ASP A 119 6.59 10.92 -6.15
CA ASP A 119 6.92 10.88 -4.71
C ASP A 119 5.86 10.07 -3.92
N SER A 120 4.58 10.24 -4.25
CA SER A 120 3.50 9.49 -3.61
C SER A 120 3.56 7.99 -3.91
N ILE A 121 3.95 7.61 -5.14
CA ILE A 121 4.15 6.19 -5.52
C ILE A 121 5.41 5.63 -4.87
N GLU A 122 6.50 6.40 -4.77
CA GLU A 122 7.74 5.97 -4.13
C GLU A 122 7.58 5.70 -2.63
N ARG A 123 6.59 6.30 -1.98
CA ARG A 123 6.24 6.01 -0.58
C ARG A 123 5.61 4.64 -0.38
N LEU A 124 5.08 4.02 -1.43
CA LEU A 124 4.55 2.65 -1.40
C LEU A 124 5.72 1.67 -1.51
N ARG A 125 6.34 1.38 -0.39
CA ARG A 125 7.60 0.63 -0.32
C ARG A 125 7.33 -0.87 -0.18
N TRP A 126 8.11 -1.66 -0.91
CA TRP A 126 8.06 -3.11 -0.88
C TRP A 126 8.96 -3.74 0.20
N ASP A 127 9.81 -2.94 0.86
CA ASP A 127 10.85 -3.40 1.80
C ASP A 127 10.31 -4.32 2.89
N LEU A 128 9.09 -4.07 3.35
CA LEU A 128 8.46 -4.88 4.39
C LEU A 128 7.71 -6.09 3.86
N MET A 129 7.43 -6.17 2.56
CA MET A 129 6.60 -7.23 1.98
C MET A 129 7.23 -8.61 2.18
N GLU A 130 8.52 -8.76 1.88
CA GLU A 130 9.25 -10.03 2.07
C GLU A 130 9.37 -10.41 3.55
N VAL A 131 9.56 -9.43 4.43
CA VAL A 131 9.61 -9.64 5.88
C VAL A 131 8.27 -10.17 6.39
N MET A 132 7.17 -9.57 5.96
CA MET A 132 5.82 -10.01 6.32
C MET A 132 5.46 -11.36 5.71
N LEU A 133 5.91 -11.63 4.49
CA LEU A 133 5.75 -12.93 3.86
C LEU A 133 6.46 -14.04 4.66
N ALA A 134 7.71 -13.79 5.08
CA ALA A 134 8.46 -14.72 5.94
C ALA A 134 7.77 -14.91 7.29
N TRP A 135 7.28 -13.83 7.91
CA TRP A 135 6.51 -13.89 9.15
C TRP A 135 5.25 -14.77 9.01
N CYS A 136 4.49 -14.58 7.95
CA CYS A 136 3.29 -15.40 7.67
C CYS A 136 3.60 -16.87 7.38
N LYS A 137 4.80 -17.17 6.90
CA LYS A 137 5.29 -18.55 6.70
C LYS A 137 5.78 -19.24 7.98
N GLY A 138 5.76 -18.52 9.12
CA GLY A 138 6.12 -19.06 10.42
C GLY A 138 7.56 -18.83 10.88
N ASN A 139 8.29 -17.94 10.19
CA ASN A 139 9.61 -17.53 10.67
C ASN A 139 9.49 -16.81 12.02
N THR A 140 10.46 -17.02 12.89
CA THR A 140 10.53 -16.37 14.20
C THR A 140 10.81 -14.88 14.06
N PHE A 141 10.45 -14.09 15.08
CA PHE A 141 10.74 -12.66 15.11
C PHE A 141 12.23 -12.35 14.93
N SER A 142 13.11 -13.16 15.56
CA SER A 142 14.57 -13.03 15.41
C SER A 142 15.02 -13.26 13.95
N GLU A 143 14.39 -14.18 13.23
CA GLU A 143 14.75 -14.45 11.83
C GLU A 143 14.31 -13.31 10.92
N ILE A 144 13.08 -12.79 11.07
CA ILE A 144 12.63 -11.66 10.26
C ILE A 144 13.41 -10.38 10.52
N MET A 145 13.89 -10.17 11.76
CA MET A 145 14.77 -9.04 12.09
C MET A 145 16.13 -9.09 11.39
N LYS A 146 16.61 -10.27 11.00
CA LYS A 146 17.83 -10.40 10.18
C LYS A 146 17.61 -10.02 8.71
N MET A 147 16.37 -9.97 8.26
CA MET A 147 16.01 -9.62 6.88
C MET A 147 15.88 -8.12 6.65
N THR A 148 15.84 -7.32 7.71
CA THR A 148 15.61 -5.87 7.64
C THR A 148 16.54 -5.12 8.57
N GLU A 149 16.82 -3.86 8.23
CA GLU A 149 17.52 -2.90 9.09
C GLU A 149 16.56 -2.02 9.91
N ALA A 150 15.24 -2.27 9.78
CA ALA A 150 14.25 -1.56 10.57
C ALA A 150 14.38 -1.87 12.07
N PHE A 151 14.07 -0.89 12.90
CA PHE A 151 14.02 -1.11 14.35
C PHE A 151 12.90 -2.07 14.73
N GLU A 152 13.15 -2.93 15.72
CA GLU A 152 12.16 -3.90 16.24
C GLU A 152 10.81 -3.25 16.57
N GLY A 153 10.83 -2.11 17.25
CA GLY A 153 9.63 -1.35 17.58
C GLY A 153 8.84 -0.85 16.35
N SER A 154 9.52 -0.56 15.25
CA SER A 154 8.88 -0.17 13.98
C SER A 154 8.18 -1.36 13.34
N ILE A 155 8.81 -2.54 13.36
CA ILE A 155 8.20 -3.78 12.84
C ILE A 155 6.96 -4.15 13.68
N VAL A 156 7.05 -4.10 15.01
CA VAL A 156 5.90 -4.37 15.89
C VAL A 156 4.74 -3.40 15.61
N ARG A 157 5.03 -2.10 15.43
CA ARG A 157 4.00 -1.11 15.06
C ARG A 157 3.40 -1.38 13.70
N ALA A 158 4.22 -1.79 12.72
CA ALA A 158 3.74 -2.16 11.40
C ALA A 158 2.80 -3.37 11.45
N ILE A 159 3.17 -4.44 12.17
CA ILE A 159 2.32 -5.63 12.35
C ILE A 159 0.96 -5.25 12.95
N ARG A 160 0.93 -4.40 13.99
CA ARG A 160 -0.32 -3.93 14.59
C ARG A 160 -1.19 -3.14 13.60
N ARG A 161 -0.59 -2.26 12.80
CA ARG A 161 -1.32 -1.50 11.78
C ARG A 161 -1.84 -2.40 10.65
N ILE A 162 -1.06 -3.42 10.26
CA ILE A 162 -1.50 -4.43 9.29
C ILE A 162 -2.70 -5.18 9.86
N GLU A 163 -2.64 -5.64 11.11
CA GLU A 163 -3.76 -6.32 11.76
C GLU A 163 -5.02 -5.45 11.79
N GLU A 164 -4.88 -4.18 12.18
CA GLU A 164 -6.00 -3.24 12.20
C GLU A 164 -6.62 -3.05 10.81
N LEU A 165 -5.82 -2.85 9.78
CA LEU A 165 -6.30 -2.70 8.41
C LEU A 165 -6.92 -3.99 7.88
N MET A 166 -6.32 -5.15 8.17
CA MET A 166 -6.88 -6.46 7.80
C MET A 166 -8.25 -6.75 8.42
N ARG A 167 -8.55 -6.20 9.60
CA ARG A 167 -9.88 -6.29 10.22
C ARG A 167 -10.93 -5.42 9.53
N GLN A 168 -10.50 -4.41 8.79
CA GLN A 168 -11.37 -3.47 8.06
C GLN A 168 -11.63 -3.94 6.61
N LEU A 169 -10.81 -4.86 6.09
CA LEU A 169 -10.94 -5.46 4.75
C LEU A 169 -11.95 -6.61 4.74
#